data_72081baf1947c52716bb39415fee4734
#
_entry.id   72081baf1947c52716bb39415fee4734
#
_cell.length_a   1.000
_cell.length_b   1.000
_cell.length_c   1.000
_cell.angle_alpha   90.00
_cell.angle_beta   90.00
_cell.angle_gamma   90.00
#
_symmetry.space_group_name_H-M   'P 1'
#
loop_
_entity.id
_entity.type
_entity.pdbx_description
1 polymer ?
#
loop_
_entity_poly.entity_id
_entity_poly.type
_entity_poly.pdbx_seq_one_letter_code
_entity_poly.pdbx_strand_id
1 'polypeptide(L)'
;MKKRILALLLVLTLLVLGGCTVRDTVQIVESSVTTLQELADAALSEETEAPESGEQFVTAEDPEVTQTADTVGEHGYYYDAEHVVLYLDAYGHLPDNYMTKEEARALGWEGGSVEAYQAGAAIGGDLFGNREGLLPEETGRTYTECDINTLGADSRGAERLIFSNDGLYFYTSDHYASFTELTVDGGTVIWN
;
A
#
# COMPACT_ATOMS: atom_id res chain seq x y z
N MET A 1 -21.42 12.53 5.36
CA MET A 1 -22.48 13.47 5.75
C MET A 1 -22.67 13.57 7.28
N LYS A 2 -22.75 12.47 8.03
CA LYS A 2 -22.96 12.51 9.50
C LYS A 2 -21.89 13.28 10.30
N LYS A 3 -20.61 13.15 9.94
CA LYS A 3 -19.50 13.86 10.62
C LYS A 3 -19.53 15.39 10.39
N ARG A 4 -20.01 15.85 9.23
CA ARG A 4 -20.14 17.29 8.92
C ARG A 4 -21.31 17.93 9.65
N ILE A 5 -22.40 17.20 9.85
CA ILE A 5 -23.58 17.65 10.62
C ILE A 5 -23.24 17.76 12.09
N LEU A 6 -22.43 16.83 12.64
CA LEU A 6 -22.00 16.85 14.05
C LEU A 6 -21.07 18.05 14.32
N ALA A 7 -20.16 18.37 13.41
CA ALA A 7 -19.29 19.56 13.52
C ALA A 7 -20.08 20.87 13.48
N LEU A 8 -21.10 20.96 12.64
CA LEU A 8 -21.98 22.12 12.54
C LEU A 8 -22.84 22.34 13.79
N LEU A 9 -23.33 21.25 14.40
CA LEU A 9 -24.08 21.29 15.65
C LEU A 9 -23.17 21.73 16.83
N LEU A 10 -21.92 21.31 16.86
CA LEU A 10 -20.96 21.67 17.91
C LEU A 10 -20.55 23.15 17.83
N VAL A 11 -20.40 23.70 16.64
CA VAL A 11 -20.15 25.13 16.43
C VAL A 11 -21.37 25.96 16.82
N LEU A 12 -22.59 25.51 16.53
CA LEU A 12 -23.81 26.21 16.87
C LEU A 12 -24.05 26.26 18.40
N THR A 13 -23.70 25.19 19.11
CA THR A 13 -23.83 25.15 20.59
C THR A 13 -22.81 26.04 21.30
N LEU A 14 -21.62 26.21 20.76
CA LEU A 14 -20.60 27.12 21.28
C LEU A 14 -20.97 28.61 21.12
N LEU A 15 -21.68 28.94 20.03
CA LEU A 15 -22.16 30.32 19.77
C LEU A 15 -23.27 30.76 20.74
N VAL A 16 -24.09 29.82 21.20
CA VAL A 16 -25.19 30.15 22.16
C VAL A 16 -24.67 30.39 23.58
N LEU A 17 -23.51 29.79 23.94
CA LEU A 17 -22.91 29.93 25.29
C LEU A 17 -21.96 31.12 25.43
N GLY A 18 -21.51 31.73 24.32
CA GLY A 18 -20.50 32.80 24.29
C GLY A 18 -20.99 34.24 24.31
N GLY A 19 -22.30 34.50 24.25
CA GLY A 19 -22.86 35.87 24.39
C GLY A 19 -22.50 36.85 23.27
N CYS A 20 -22.01 36.37 22.10
CA CYS A 20 -21.72 37.20 20.94
C CYS A 20 -23.01 37.62 20.22
N THR A 21 -23.11 38.90 19.84
CA THR A 21 -24.26 39.43 19.09
C THR A 21 -24.21 38.97 17.63
N VAL A 22 -25.37 38.82 16.99
CA VAL A 22 -25.53 38.39 15.58
C VAL A 22 -24.65 39.24 14.60
N ARG A 23 -24.33 40.46 14.99
CA ARG A 23 -23.56 41.41 14.17
C ARG A 23 -22.09 41.02 14.09
N ASP A 24 -21.49 40.47 15.16
CA ASP A 24 -20.09 40.04 15.18
C ASP A 24 -19.86 38.76 14.39
N THR A 25 -20.85 37.85 14.35
CA THR A 25 -20.78 36.62 13.55
C THR A 25 -20.83 36.85 12.05
N VAL A 26 -21.57 37.84 11.57
CA VAL A 26 -21.64 38.20 10.15
C VAL A 26 -20.32 38.73 9.64
N GLN A 27 -19.66 39.60 10.43
CA GLN A 27 -18.34 40.16 10.04
C GLN A 27 -17.23 39.09 9.95
N ILE A 28 -17.26 38.10 10.83
CA ILE A 28 -16.26 37.00 10.79
C ILE A 28 -16.44 36.11 9.55
N VAL A 29 -17.71 35.86 9.15
CA VAL A 29 -17.99 35.05 7.97
C VAL A 29 -17.62 35.78 6.68
N GLU A 30 -17.90 37.09 6.57
CA GLU A 30 -17.53 37.90 5.39
C GLU A 30 -16.01 38.01 5.24
N SER A 31 -15.28 38.20 6.33
CA SER A 31 -13.80 38.25 6.32
C SER A 31 -13.17 36.92 5.86
N SER A 32 -13.73 35.79 6.26
CA SER A 32 -13.24 34.47 5.86
C SER A 32 -13.52 34.12 4.41
N VAL A 33 -14.64 34.57 3.86
CA VAL A 33 -15.01 34.35 2.45
C VAL A 33 -14.11 35.18 1.54
N THR A 34 -13.81 36.45 1.90
CA THR A 34 -12.96 37.32 1.11
C THR A 34 -11.52 36.82 1.01
N THR A 35 -10.97 36.25 2.09
CA THR A 35 -9.62 35.68 2.11
C THR A 35 -9.49 34.42 1.24
N LEU A 36 -10.53 33.61 1.18
CA LEU A 36 -10.56 32.41 0.32
C LEU A 36 -10.72 32.76 -1.16
N GLN A 37 -11.40 33.85 -1.49
CA GLN A 37 -11.56 34.33 -2.85
C GLN A 37 -10.25 34.93 -3.39
N GLU A 38 -9.53 35.70 -2.58
CA GLU A 38 -8.20 36.27 -2.97
C GLU A 38 -7.16 35.16 -3.22
N LEU A 39 -7.18 34.06 -2.44
CA LEU A 39 -6.29 32.93 -2.66
C LEU A 39 -6.62 32.11 -3.91
N ALA A 40 -7.90 32.07 -4.32
CA ALA A 40 -8.33 31.41 -5.55
C ALA A 40 -7.94 32.19 -6.80
N ASP A 41 -8.05 33.54 -6.77
CA ASP A 41 -7.69 34.39 -7.89
C ASP A 41 -6.16 34.50 -8.07
N ALA A 42 -5.37 34.38 -7.00
CA ALA A 42 -3.90 34.35 -7.08
C ALA A 42 -3.36 33.08 -7.74
N ALA A 43 -4.08 31.96 -7.65
CA ALA A 43 -3.70 30.68 -8.25
C ALA A 43 -4.01 30.59 -9.77
N LEU A 44 -4.79 31.51 -10.31
CA LEU A 44 -5.23 31.54 -11.72
C LEU A 44 -4.44 32.49 -12.60
N SER A 45 -3.46 33.23 -12.07
CA SER A 45 -2.73 34.29 -12.80
C SER A 45 -1.29 33.94 -13.21
N GLU A 46 -0.84 32.70 -13.05
CA GLU A 46 0.45 32.23 -13.57
C GLU A 46 0.31 31.32 -14.79
N GLU A 47 -0.22 31.85 -15.87
CA GLU A 47 -0.04 31.27 -17.21
C GLU A 47 0.22 32.42 -18.17
N THR A 48 1.48 32.66 -18.57
CA THR A 48 1.96 33.06 -19.88
C THR A 48 3.42 33.52 -19.76
N GLU A 49 4.35 32.76 -20.32
CA GLU A 49 5.21 33.10 -21.43
C GLU A 49 6.30 32.03 -21.63
N ALA A 50 6.22 31.36 -22.76
CA ALA A 50 7.32 30.59 -23.32
C ALA A 50 8.25 31.49 -24.12
N PRO A 51 9.57 31.31 -24.10
CA PRO A 51 10.44 31.70 -25.20
C PRO A 51 10.72 30.50 -26.12
N GLU A 52 10.33 30.69 -27.38
CA GLU A 52 10.89 29.94 -28.52
C GLU A 52 12.41 30.19 -28.61
N SER A 53 13.20 29.15 -28.67
CA SER A 53 14.36 29.09 -29.55
C SER A 53 14.83 27.67 -29.78
N GLY A 54 14.83 27.31 -30.98
CA GLY A 54 15.12 26.20 -31.80
C GLY A 54 16.38 25.37 -31.54
N GLU A 55 16.29 24.22 -32.25
CA GLU A 55 17.39 23.36 -32.72
C GLU A 55 17.97 22.35 -31.72
N GLN A 56 17.71 21.12 -31.87
CA GLN A 56 18.28 20.11 -32.75
C GLN A 56 17.64 18.74 -32.45
N PHE A 57 17.00 18.20 -33.46
CA PHE A 57 16.57 16.82 -33.52
C PHE A 57 17.82 15.94 -33.68
N VAL A 58 18.29 15.38 -32.58
CA VAL A 58 19.21 14.23 -32.58
C VAL A 58 18.34 13.01 -32.45
N THR A 59 18.20 12.26 -33.50
CA THR A 59 17.71 10.88 -33.48
C THR A 59 18.68 10.07 -32.62
N ALA A 60 18.36 9.94 -31.33
CA ALA A 60 18.90 8.86 -30.52
C ALA A 60 18.06 7.63 -30.83
N GLU A 61 18.73 6.63 -31.37
CA GLU A 61 18.22 5.27 -31.53
C GLU A 61 17.60 4.84 -30.19
N ASP A 62 16.35 4.39 -30.29
CA ASP A 62 15.60 3.74 -29.23
C ASP A 62 16.44 2.55 -28.75
N PRO A 63 16.99 2.55 -27.53
CA PRO A 63 17.58 1.34 -27.01
C PRO A 63 16.43 0.35 -26.90
N GLU A 64 16.47 -0.69 -27.70
CA GLU A 64 15.68 -1.91 -27.56
C GLU A 64 15.50 -2.17 -26.06
N VAL A 65 14.28 -1.90 -25.55
CA VAL A 65 13.91 -2.24 -24.18
C VAL A 65 13.91 -3.77 -24.13
N THR A 66 15.10 -4.31 -23.92
CA THR A 66 15.24 -5.66 -23.39
C THR A 66 14.45 -5.60 -22.07
N GLN A 67 13.33 -6.29 -21.96
CA GLN A 67 12.63 -6.52 -20.71
C GLN A 67 13.63 -7.25 -19.82
N THR A 68 14.43 -6.47 -19.10
CA THR A 68 15.22 -7.00 -17.99
C THR A 68 14.22 -7.49 -16.97
N ALA A 69 14.43 -8.72 -16.49
CA ALA A 69 13.72 -9.31 -15.36
C ALA A 69 13.41 -8.19 -14.35
N ASP A 70 12.15 -8.08 -13.91
CA ASP A 70 11.71 -7.04 -12.98
C ASP A 70 12.60 -7.11 -11.73
N THR A 71 13.53 -6.17 -11.62
CA THR A 71 14.47 -6.12 -10.50
C THR A 71 13.76 -5.49 -9.32
N VAL A 72 13.60 -6.26 -8.25
CA VAL A 72 13.06 -5.77 -6.99
C VAL A 72 14.10 -4.90 -6.27
N GLY A 73 13.67 -3.72 -5.78
CA GLY A 73 14.51 -2.85 -4.97
C GLY A 73 14.29 -3.10 -3.47
N GLU A 74 15.34 -2.97 -2.66
CA GLU A 74 15.33 -3.24 -1.22
C GLU A 74 14.24 -2.49 -0.43
N HIS A 75 13.86 -1.29 -0.87
CA HIS A 75 12.83 -0.47 -0.23
C HIS A 75 11.52 -0.42 -1.04
N GLY A 76 11.36 -1.36 -2.00
CA GLY A 76 10.12 -1.49 -2.75
C GLY A 76 9.00 -2.13 -1.93
N TYR A 77 7.76 -1.81 -2.28
CA TYR A 77 6.56 -2.43 -1.72
C TYR A 77 5.99 -3.37 -2.77
N TYR A 78 5.84 -4.65 -2.41
CA TYR A 78 5.41 -5.70 -3.32
C TYR A 78 4.24 -6.47 -2.72
N TYR A 79 3.29 -6.89 -3.58
CA TYR A 79 2.03 -7.50 -3.14
C TYR A 79 1.67 -8.76 -3.93
N ASP A 80 2.20 -8.93 -5.13
CA ASP A 80 1.99 -10.12 -5.96
C ASP A 80 3.05 -11.19 -5.66
N ALA A 81 2.73 -12.43 -6.00
CA ALA A 81 3.57 -13.58 -5.65
C ALA A 81 4.95 -13.51 -6.30
N GLU A 82 5.04 -13.07 -7.55
CA GLU A 82 6.31 -13.07 -8.29
C GLU A 82 7.32 -12.08 -7.69
N HIS A 83 6.90 -10.83 -7.48
CA HIS A 83 7.78 -9.83 -6.88
C HIS A 83 8.15 -10.14 -5.44
N VAL A 84 7.22 -10.71 -4.64
CA VAL A 84 7.53 -11.11 -3.25
C VAL A 84 8.51 -12.27 -3.23
N VAL A 85 8.39 -13.27 -4.13
CA VAL A 85 9.38 -14.35 -4.25
C VAL A 85 10.75 -13.82 -4.66
N LEU A 86 10.82 -12.95 -5.68
CA LEU A 86 12.08 -12.31 -6.10
C LEU A 86 12.72 -11.50 -4.97
N TYR A 87 11.91 -10.81 -4.17
CA TYR A 87 12.40 -10.05 -3.02
C TYR A 87 12.96 -10.97 -1.93
N LEU A 88 12.24 -12.06 -1.61
CA LEU A 88 12.70 -13.06 -0.64
C LEU A 88 13.99 -13.75 -1.09
N ASP A 89 14.11 -14.06 -2.38
CA ASP A 89 15.31 -14.66 -2.96
C ASP A 89 16.52 -13.72 -2.88
N ALA A 90 16.30 -12.43 -3.14
CA ALA A 90 17.35 -11.41 -3.14
C ALA A 90 17.78 -10.97 -1.73
N TYR A 91 16.85 -10.82 -0.79
CA TYR A 91 17.08 -10.16 0.50
C TYR A 91 16.86 -11.08 1.72
N GLY A 92 16.22 -12.22 1.58
CA GLY A 92 16.00 -13.20 2.64
C GLY A 92 14.95 -12.84 3.71
N HIS A 93 14.19 -11.78 3.48
CA HIS A 93 13.09 -11.33 4.36
C HIS A 93 11.95 -10.72 3.54
N LEU A 94 10.78 -10.56 4.15
CA LEU A 94 9.65 -9.88 3.50
C LEU A 94 9.94 -8.39 3.28
N PRO A 95 9.33 -7.76 2.23
CA PRO A 95 9.34 -6.31 2.04
C PRO A 95 8.80 -5.54 3.25
N ASP A 96 9.23 -4.29 3.42
CA ASP A 96 8.89 -3.41 4.57
C ASP A 96 7.38 -3.12 4.70
N ASN A 97 6.58 -3.37 3.67
CA ASN A 97 5.12 -3.23 3.73
C ASN A 97 4.41 -4.39 4.45
N TYR A 98 5.11 -5.46 4.79
CA TYR A 98 4.52 -6.58 5.54
C TYR A 98 4.66 -6.38 7.04
N MET A 99 3.62 -6.76 7.77
CA MET A 99 3.60 -6.82 9.23
C MET A 99 2.92 -8.10 9.71
N THR A 100 3.34 -8.57 10.88
CA THR A 100 2.74 -9.73 11.53
C THR A 100 1.32 -9.43 12.03
N LYS A 101 0.54 -10.48 12.25
CA LYS A 101 -0.80 -10.34 12.87
C LYS A 101 -0.73 -9.73 14.28
N GLU A 102 0.37 -9.93 15.01
CA GLU A 102 0.59 -9.33 16.32
C GLU A 102 0.76 -7.82 16.21
N GLU A 103 1.60 -7.34 15.31
CA GLU A 103 1.81 -5.91 15.03
C GLU A 103 0.52 -5.25 14.54
N ALA A 104 -0.21 -5.89 13.62
CA ALA A 104 -1.49 -5.39 13.14
C ALA A 104 -2.53 -5.24 14.28
N ARG A 105 -2.61 -6.22 15.19
CA ARG A 105 -3.49 -6.14 16.37
C ARG A 105 -3.10 -5.02 17.32
N ALA A 106 -1.81 -4.71 17.44
CA ALA A 106 -1.35 -3.57 18.25
C ALA A 106 -1.86 -2.23 17.69
N LEU A 107 -2.16 -2.16 16.37
CA LEU A 107 -2.82 -1.02 15.73
C LEU A 107 -4.36 -1.04 15.85
N GLY A 108 -4.93 -2.07 16.46
CA GLY A 108 -6.38 -2.25 16.60
C GLY A 108 -7.03 -3.10 15.50
N TRP A 109 -6.24 -3.80 14.67
CA TRP A 109 -6.77 -4.68 13.64
C TRP A 109 -7.41 -5.94 14.25
N GLU A 110 -8.65 -6.22 13.88
CA GLU A 110 -9.42 -7.38 14.33
C GLU A 110 -9.73 -8.36 13.18
N GLY A 111 -9.28 -8.06 11.96
CA GLY A 111 -9.54 -8.83 10.74
C GLY A 111 -9.84 -7.95 9.54
N GLY A 112 -10.01 -8.55 8.37
CA GLY A 112 -10.20 -7.83 7.11
C GLY A 112 -8.90 -7.22 6.57
N SER A 113 -9.01 -6.17 5.75
CA SER A 113 -7.84 -5.46 5.22
C SER A 113 -7.09 -4.71 6.32
N VAL A 114 -5.77 -4.85 6.36
CA VAL A 114 -4.91 -4.12 7.29
C VAL A 114 -4.63 -2.68 6.83
N GLU A 115 -4.86 -2.36 5.56
CA GLU A 115 -4.66 -1.02 5.00
C GLU A 115 -5.53 0.07 5.67
N ALA A 116 -6.65 -0.32 6.28
CA ALA A 116 -7.48 0.60 7.06
C ALA A 116 -6.77 1.13 8.32
N TYR A 117 -5.73 0.45 8.79
CA TYR A 117 -4.94 0.77 9.98
C TYR A 117 -3.56 1.33 9.61
N GLN A 118 -2.97 0.83 8.53
CA GLN A 118 -1.72 1.34 7.97
C GLN A 118 -1.78 1.26 6.46
N ALA A 119 -1.77 2.41 5.80
CA ALA A 119 -1.84 2.51 4.33
C ALA A 119 -0.68 1.74 3.68
N GLY A 120 -1.00 0.93 2.66
CA GLY A 120 -0.04 0.12 1.94
C GLY A 120 0.50 -1.08 2.73
N ALA A 121 -0.04 -1.40 3.90
CA ALA A 121 0.40 -2.57 4.65
C ALA A 121 -0.28 -3.87 4.17
N ALA A 122 0.44 -4.98 4.33
CA ALA A 122 -0.05 -6.34 4.13
C ALA A 122 0.30 -7.22 5.33
N ILE A 123 -0.48 -8.28 5.59
CA ILE A 123 -0.18 -9.23 6.67
C ILE A 123 0.85 -10.26 6.18
N GLY A 124 1.92 -10.44 6.95
CA GLY A 124 2.93 -11.46 6.68
C GLY A 124 3.98 -11.56 7.78
N GLY A 125 4.77 -12.65 7.77
CA GLY A 125 5.80 -12.89 8.78
C GLY A 125 5.39 -13.82 9.92
N ASP A 126 4.14 -14.29 9.94
CA ASP A 126 3.69 -15.27 10.92
C ASP A 126 4.12 -16.70 10.52
N LEU A 127 4.41 -17.56 11.51
CA LEU A 127 4.76 -18.95 11.27
C LEU A 127 3.57 -19.73 10.68
N PHE A 128 3.85 -20.48 9.62
CA PHE A 128 2.91 -21.43 9.03
C PHE A 128 3.20 -22.86 9.54
N GLY A 129 2.20 -23.49 10.11
CA GLY A 129 2.38 -24.76 10.86
C GLY A 129 2.44 -26.03 10.04
N ASN A 130 2.17 -25.99 8.71
CA ASN A 130 2.09 -27.17 7.81
C ASN A 130 1.38 -28.40 8.43
N ARG A 131 0.29 -28.16 9.17
CA ARG A 131 -0.38 -29.22 9.98
C ARG A 131 -0.96 -30.35 9.14
N GLU A 132 -1.36 -30.04 7.92
CA GLU A 132 -1.91 -30.97 6.94
C GLU A 132 -0.81 -31.80 6.24
N GLY A 133 0.48 -31.40 6.43
CA GLY A 133 1.64 -32.07 5.82
C GLY A 133 1.68 -31.97 4.29
N LEU A 134 1.11 -30.91 3.72
CA LEU A 134 1.06 -30.72 2.26
C LEU A 134 2.37 -30.19 1.70
N LEU A 135 3.20 -29.54 2.53
CA LEU A 135 4.52 -29.03 2.13
C LEU A 135 5.63 -29.98 2.60
N PRO A 136 6.77 -30.04 1.88
CA PRO A 136 7.88 -30.94 2.21
C PRO A 136 8.43 -30.70 3.63
N GLU A 137 8.56 -31.75 4.42
CA GLU A 137 9.13 -31.68 5.77
C GLU A 137 10.62 -32.03 5.75
N GLU A 138 11.41 -31.27 6.52
CA GLU A 138 12.85 -31.51 6.71
C GLU A 138 13.24 -31.07 8.13
N THR A 139 14.27 -31.71 8.69
CA THR A 139 14.76 -31.37 10.03
C THR A 139 15.29 -29.94 10.07
N GLY A 140 14.67 -29.10 10.91
CA GLY A 140 15.02 -27.69 11.06
C GLY A 140 14.33 -26.74 10.08
N ARG A 141 13.53 -27.27 9.14
CA ARG A 141 12.72 -26.43 8.26
C ARG A 141 11.55 -25.83 9.02
N THR A 142 11.39 -24.53 8.83
CA THR A 142 10.23 -23.75 9.29
C THR A 142 9.62 -23.01 8.11
N TYR A 143 8.31 -22.79 8.17
CA TYR A 143 7.58 -22.07 7.16
C TYR A 143 7.01 -20.77 7.72
N THR A 144 7.00 -19.72 6.90
CA THR A 144 6.40 -18.43 7.17
C THR A 144 5.37 -18.13 6.10
N GLU A 145 4.28 -17.44 6.47
CA GLU A 145 3.23 -17.05 5.53
C GLU A 145 3.16 -15.55 5.32
N CYS A 146 2.72 -15.13 4.14
CA CYS A 146 2.27 -13.77 3.87
C CYS A 146 1.08 -13.74 2.91
N ASP A 147 0.29 -12.68 3.02
CA ASP A 147 -0.83 -12.40 2.15
C ASP A 147 -0.36 -11.91 0.79
N ILE A 148 -1.07 -12.30 -0.27
CA ILE A 148 -0.80 -11.88 -1.64
C ILE A 148 -2.03 -11.15 -2.21
N ASN A 149 -1.79 -10.16 -3.09
CA ASN A 149 -2.80 -9.39 -3.82
C ASN A 149 -3.81 -8.66 -2.92
N THR A 150 -3.34 -8.08 -1.80
CA THR A 150 -4.21 -7.40 -0.82
C THR A 150 -4.27 -5.88 -0.97
N LEU A 151 -3.44 -5.27 -1.83
CA LEU A 151 -3.43 -3.81 -2.03
C LEU A 151 -4.77 -3.34 -2.61
N GLY A 152 -5.43 -2.42 -1.92
CA GLY A 152 -6.74 -1.89 -2.31
C GLY A 152 -7.92 -2.87 -2.10
N ALA A 153 -7.67 -4.04 -1.50
CA ALA A 153 -8.72 -5.03 -1.25
C ALA A 153 -9.44 -4.77 0.08
N ASP A 154 -10.74 -5.06 0.14
CA ASP A 154 -11.56 -4.93 1.37
C ASP A 154 -11.25 -6.03 2.40
N SER A 155 -10.54 -7.10 2.00
CA SER A 155 -10.22 -8.24 2.84
C SER A 155 -8.86 -8.83 2.48
N ARG A 156 -8.36 -9.76 3.32
CA ARG A 156 -7.12 -10.48 3.07
C ARG A 156 -7.20 -11.49 1.91
N GLY A 157 -8.39 -11.78 1.39
CA GLY A 157 -8.59 -12.80 0.35
C GLY A 157 -8.11 -14.21 0.78
N ALA A 158 -7.96 -15.10 -0.20
CA ALA A 158 -7.52 -16.48 0.01
C ALA A 158 -6.06 -16.72 -0.42
N GLU A 159 -5.46 -15.79 -1.13
CA GLU A 159 -4.13 -15.95 -1.69
C GLU A 159 -3.03 -15.77 -0.65
N ARG A 160 -2.11 -16.73 -0.61
CA ARG A 160 -0.94 -16.71 0.31
C ARG A 160 0.31 -17.17 -0.42
N LEU A 161 1.43 -16.64 0.03
CA LEU A 161 2.74 -17.20 -0.22
C LEU A 161 3.26 -17.79 1.09
N ILE A 162 3.74 -19.03 1.01
CA ILE A 162 4.42 -19.74 2.11
C ILE A 162 5.86 -19.93 1.69
N PHE A 163 6.79 -19.54 2.54
CA PHE A 163 8.22 -19.69 2.24
C PHE A 163 8.95 -20.32 3.41
N SER A 164 9.98 -21.09 3.10
CA SER A 164 10.77 -21.78 4.11
C SER A 164 12.06 -21.02 4.44
N ASN A 165 12.62 -21.29 5.61
CA ASN A 165 13.92 -20.77 6.02
C ASN A 165 15.10 -21.31 5.20
N ASP A 166 14.89 -22.30 4.33
CA ASP A 166 15.87 -22.93 3.46
C ASP A 166 15.56 -22.74 1.95
N GLY A 167 14.71 -21.75 1.61
CA GLY A 167 14.57 -21.24 0.24
C GLY A 167 13.52 -21.93 -0.63
N LEU A 168 12.49 -22.54 -0.05
CA LEU A 168 11.34 -23.05 -0.81
C LEU A 168 10.21 -22.01 -0.79
N TYR A 169 9.48 -21.90 -1.90
CA TYR A 169 8.36 -20.98 -2.07
C TYR A 169 7.14 -21.71 -2.58
N PHE A 170 5.98 -21.50 -1.96
CA PHE A 170 4.71 -22.15 -2.30
C PHE A 170 3.59 -21.12 -2.33
N TYR A 171 2.88 -21.06 -3.42
CA TYR A 171 1.69 -20.22 -3.57
C TYR A 171 0.42 -21.03 -3.41
N THR A 172 -0.59 -20.46 -2.77
CA THR A 172 -1.96 -20.98 -2.71
C THR A 172 -2.97 -19.89 -3.08
N SER A 173 -3.96 -20.23 -3.90
CA SER A 173 -5.10 -19.35 -4.23
C SER A 173 -6.40 -19.77 -3.54
N ASP A 174 -6.41 -20.88 -2.82
CA ASP A 174 -7.57 -21.55 -2.25
C ASP A 174 -7.51 -21.71 -0.73
N HIS A 175 -6.78 -20.81 -0.06
CA HIS A 175 -6.63 -20.75 1.40
C HIS A 175 -6.06 -22.07 1.98
N TYR A 176 -4.92 -22.51 1.43
CA TYR A 176 -4.10 -23.65 1.82
C TYR A 176 -4.65 -25.04 1.44
N ALA A 177 -5.69 -25.12 0.59
CA ALA A 177 -6.21 -26.42 0.14
C ALA A 177 -5.28 -27.10 -0.87
N SER A 178 -4.57 -26.28 -1.69
CA SER A 178 -3.53 -26.73 -2.60
C SER A 178 -2.38 -25.73 -2.69
N PHE A 179 -1.23 -26.20 -3.19
CA PHE A 179 -0.03 -25.37 -3.37
C PHE A 179 0.59 -25.58 -4.75
N THR A 180 1.09 -24.49 -5.31
CA THR A 180 1.98 -24.46 -6.49
C THR A 180 3.36 -24.09 -6.00
N GLU A 181 4.37 -24.90 -6.28
CA GLU A 181 5.77 -24.55 -5.97
C GLU A 181 6.26 -23.49 -6.95
N LEU A 182 7.00 -22.50 -6.42
CA LEU A 182 7.65 -21.44 -7.18
C LEU A 182 9.17 -21.60 -7.03
N THR A 183 9.90 -21.39 -8.13
CA THR A 183 11.37 -21.39 -8.11
C THR A 183 11.88 -20.15 -8.80
N VAL A 184 13.10 -19.71 -8.46
CA VAL A 184 13.75 -18.56 -9.13
C VAL A 184 14.91 -19.08 -9.98
N ASP A 185 14.90 -18.74 -11.27
CA ASP A 185 15.99 -19.03 -12.19
C ASP A 185 16.35 -17.77 -12.98
N GLY A 186 17.61 -17.32 -12.83
CA GLY A 186 18.11 -16.14 -13.53
C GLY A 186 17.31 -14.85 -13.26
N GLY A 187 16.68 -14.71 -12.08
CA GLY A 187 15.84 -13.55 -11.73
C GLY A 187 14.42 -13.63 -12.27
N THR A 188 13.98 -14.81 -12.72
CA THR A 188 12.63 -15.06 -13.18
C THR A 188 11.95 -16.11 -12.29
N VAL A 189 10.69 -15.86 -11.90
CA VAL A 189 9.90 -16.83 -11.13
C VAL A 189 9.26 -17.85 -12.08
N ILE A 190 9.44 -19.12 -11.75
CA ILE A 190 8.88 -20.26 -12.49
C ILE A 190 7.82 -20.92 -11.61
N TRP A 191 6.64 -21.09 -12.16
CA TRP A 191 5.50 -21.78 -11.55
C TRP A 191 5.50 -23.25 -11.96
N ASN A 192 5.66 -24.18 -11.02
CA ASN A 192 5.80 -25.63 -11.26
C ASN A 192 4.49 -26.40 -11.08
#